data_0a281fd3426fffef4dbde6d0e7bcf44a
#
_entry.id   0a281fd3426fffef4dbde6d0e7bcf44a
#
_cell.length_a   1.000
_cell.length_b   1.000
_cell.length_c   1.000
_cell.angle_alpha   90.00
_cell.angle_beta   90.00
_cell.angle_gamma   90.00
#
_symmetry.space_group_name_H-M   'P 1'
#
loop_
_entity.id
_entity.type
_entity.pdbx_description
1 polymer ?
#
loop_
_entity_poly.entity_id
_entity_poly.type
_entity_poly.pdbx_seq_one_letter_code
_entity_poly.pdbx_strand_id
1 'polypeptide(L)'
;MLEYNHKEIEKKWQETWEKEKTYLVKNQYNLPKYYVLDMFPYPSGEGLHVGHPLGYIASDIVSRYKRHLGYNVLHPMGYDSFGLPAEQYAIQTGKHPAETTELNIKRYRQQLDRLGF
;
A
#
# COMPACT_ATOMS: atom_id res chain seq x y z
N MET A 1 -13.71 -21.42 -25.41
CA MET A 1 -13.30 -20.08 -24.90
C MET A 1 -12.44 -20.32 -23.66
N LEU A 2 -11.27 -19.72 -23.61
CA LEU A 2 -10.48 -19.75 -22.37
C LEU A 2 -11.24 -18.94 -21.32
N GLU A 3 -11.58 -19.56 -20.21
CA GLU A 3 -12.24 -18.88 -19.10
C GLU A 3 -11.27 -17.89 -18.48
N TYR A 4 -11.72 -16.65 -18.24
CA TYR A 4 -10.90 -15.62 -17.62
C TYR A 4 -10.70 -15.92 -16.14
N ASN A 5 -9.53 -16.44 -15.79
CA ASN A 5 -9.16 -16.74 -14.40
C ASN A 5 -8.41 -15.58 -13.77
N HIS A 6 -9.14 -14.62 -13.18
CA HIS A 6 -8.55 -13.45 -12.56
C HIS A 6 -7.54 -13.78 -11.46
N LYS A 7 -7.79 -14.82 -10.65
CA LYS A 7 -6.90 -15.19 -9.53
C LYS A 7 -5.51 -15.60 -9.99
N GLU A 8 -5.41 -16.35 -11.08
CA GLU A 8 -4.11 -16.75 -11.65
C GLU A 8 -3.42 -15.57 -12.31
N ILE A 9 -4.17 -14.69 -12.98
CA ILE A 9 -3.64 -13.52 -13.65
C ILE A 9 -3.12 -12.52 -12.62
N GLU A 10 -3.88 -12.21 -11.59
CA GLU A 10 -3.49 -11.30 -10.52
C GLU A 10 -2.22 -11.81 -9.81
N LYS A 11 -2.20 -13.06 -9.41
CA LYS A 11 -1.02 -13.68 -8.78
C LYS A 11 0.22 -13.58 -9.67
N LYS A 12 0.10 -13.97 -10.94
CA LYS A 12 1.21 -13.89 -11.91
C LYS A 12 1.77 -12.47 -12.01
N TRP A 13 0.90 -11.47 -12.09
CA TRP A 13 1.37 -10.09 -12.27
C TRP A 13 1.95 -9.51 -10.99
N GLN A 14 1.40 -9.78 -9.83
CA GLN A 14 1.98 -9.35 -8.55
C GLN A 14 3.38 -9.95 -8.36
N GLU A 15 3.56 -11.25 -8.61
CA GLU A 15 4.88 -11.91 -8.56
C GLU A 15 5.86 -11.31 -9.58
N THR A 16 5.38 -10.97 -10.78
CA THR A 16 6.20 -10.32 -11.82
C THR A 16 6.64 -8.93 -11.40
N TRP A 17 5.74 -8.10 -10.88
CA TRP A 17 6.07 -6.75 -10.43
C TRP A 17 7.06 -6.73 -9.27
N GLU A 18 6.94 -7.67 -8.34
CA GLU A 18 7.88 -7.81 -7.23
C GLU A 18 9.26 -8.23 -7.73
N LYS A 19 9.32 -9.24 -8.57
CA LYS A 19 10.57 -9.77 -9.13
C LYS A 19 11.31 -8.73 -9.97
N GLU A 20 10.59 -8.03 -10.84
CA GLU A 20 11.15 -7.03 -11.75
C GLU A 20 11.31 -5.65 -11.09
N LYS A 21 10.80 -5.48 -9.86
CA LYS A 21 10.77 -4.20 -9.15
C LYS A 21 10.16 -3.10 -9.99
N THR A 22 9.04 -3.41 -10.66
CA THR A 22 8.37 -2.56 -11.65
C THR A 22 8.04 -1.17 -11.12
N TYR A 23 7.69 -1.07 -9.85
CA TYR A 23 7.29 0.18 -9.21
C TYR A 23 8.41 0.85 -8.40
N LEU A 24 9.62 0.29 -8.43
CA LEU A 24 10.76 0.90 -7.74
C LEU A 24 11.16 2.21 -8.41
N VAL A 25 11.11 3.29 -7.66
CA VAL A 25 11.59 4.60 -8.12
C VAL A 25 13.12 4.61 -8.15
N LYS A 26 13.68 5.09 -9.26
CA LYS A 26 15.11 5.31 -9.42
C LYS A 26 15.40 6.80 -9.51
N ASN A 27 16.58 7.21 -9.10
CA ASN A 27 17.05 8.58 -9.28
C ASN A 27 17.39 8.83 -10.76
N GLN A 28 16.36 8.99 -11.57
CA GLN A 28 16.48 9.29 -13.01
C GLN A 28 16.15 10.76 -13.22
N TYR A 29 17.17 11.54 -13.56
CA TYR A 29 17.03 12.99 -13.74
C TYR A 29 16.53 13.39 -15.14
N ASN A 30 16.57 12.47 -16.09
CA ASN A 30 16.16 12.66 -17.49
C ASN A 30 14.68 12.40 -17.74
N LEU A 31 13.93 11.90 -16.78
CA LEU A 31 12.50 11.69 -16.90
C LEU A 31 11.73 12.74 -16.10
N PRO A 32 10.57 13.19 -16.61
CA PRO A 32 9.70 14.07 -15.83
C PRO A 32 9.23 13.37 -14.56
N LYS A 33 9.26 14.08 -13.45
CA LYS A 33 8.88 13.54 -12.15
C LYS A 33 7.40 13.72 -11.89
N TYR A 34 6.80 12.73 -11.26
CA TYR A 34 5.44 12.81 -10.77
C TYR A 34 5.34 12.22 -9.37
N TYR A 35 4.75 12.95 -8.46
CA TYR A 35 4.58 12.53 -7.07
C TYR A 35 3.10 12.34 -6.76
N VAL A 36 2.73 11.15 -6.30
CA VAL A 36 1.38 10.81 -5.85
C VAL A 36 1.46 10.53 -4.36
N LEU A 37 0.68 11.25 -3.58
CA LEU A 37 0.65 11.12 -2.13
C LEU A 37 -0.74 10.71 -1.67
N ASP A 38 -0.79 9.62 -0.91
CA ASP A 38 -1.98 9.19 -0.19
C ASP A 38 -1.89 9.58 1.28
N MET A 39 -3.04 9.69 1.92
CA MET A 39 -3.11 9.73 3.38
C MET A 39 -2.82 8.32 3.89
N PHE A 40 -1.68 8.17 4.58
CA PHE A 40 -1.30 6.89 5.16
C PHE A 40 -2.32 6.41 6.20
N PRO A 41 -2.68 5.13 6.20
CA PRO A 41 -3.63 4.62 7.16
C PRO A 41 -3.02 4.60 8.56
N TYR A 42 -3.84 4.91 9.54
CA TYR A 42 -3.51 4.62 10.94
C TYR A 42 -3.75 3.12 11.19
N PRO A 43 -2.75 2.33 11.62
CA PRO A 43 -2.87 0.89 11.76
C PRO A 43 -3.65 0.51 13.04
N SER A 44 -4.93 0.87 13.08
CA SER A 44 -5.84 0.51 14.16
C SER A 44 -6.38 -0.92 13.98
N GLY A 45 -6.50 -1.63 15.06
CA GLY A 45 -7.02 -2.95 15.36
C GLY A 45 -7.37 -3.90 14.21
N GLU A 46 -8.43 -3.67 13.46
CA GLU A 46 -9.01 -4.74 12.64
C GLU A 46 -8.58 -4.76 11.16
N GLY A 47 -7.75 -3.82 10.74
CA GLY A 47 -7.30 -3.73 9.36
C GLY A 47 -8.05 -2.65 8.56
N LEU A 48 -7.95 -2.73 7.23
CA LEU A 48 -8.55 -1.78 6.31
C LEU A 48 -10.08 -1.82 6.38
N HIS A 49 -10.70 -0.67 6.35
CA HIS A 49 -12.12 -0.52 6.03
C HIS A 49 -12.28 -0.03 4.59
N VAL A 50 -13.49 -0.11 4.04
CA VAL A 50 -13.79 0.21 2.62
C VAL A 50 -13.41 1.64 2.21
N GLY A 51 -13.31 2.57 3.15
CA GLY A 51 -12.87 3.95 2.87
C GLY A 51 -11.39 4.05 2.47
N HIS A 52 -10.53 3.14 2.94
CA HIS A 52 -9.12 3.12 2.55
C HIS A 52 -8.93 2.80 1.06
N PRO A 53 -9.43 1.64 0.55
CA PRO A 53 -9.28 1.33 -0.87
C PRO A 53 -9.91 2.36 -1.80
N LEU A 54 -10.97 3.04 -1.37
CA LEU A 54 -11.63 4.06 -2.20
C LEU A 54 -10.66 5.16 -2.66
N GLY A 55 -9.84 5.68 -1.75
CA GLY A 55 -8.81 6.66 -2.09
C GLY A 55 -7.62 6.03 -2.82
N TYR A 56 -7.12 4.91 -2.30
CA TYR A 56 -5.90 4.26 -2.81
C TYR A 56 -6.05 3.71 -4.23
N ILE A 57 -7.24 3.22 -4.60
CA ILE A 57 -7.51 2.78 -5.98
C ILE A 57 -7.37 3.97 -6.95
N ALA A 58 -7.92 5.12 -6.60
CA ALA A 58 -7.87 6.29 -7.47
C ALA A 58 -6.43 6.79 -7.68
N SER A 59 -5.65 6.90 -6.62
CA SER A 59 -4.25 7.33 -6.67
C SER A 59 -3.35 6.30 -7.37
N ASP A 60 -3.60 5.00 -7.16
CA ASP A 60 -2.88 3.92 -7.83
C ASP A 60 -3.12 3.93 -9.36
N ILE A 61 -4.37 4.11 -9.79
CA ILE A 61 -4.71 4.26 -11.22
C ILE A 61 -3.95 5.44 -11.83
N VAL A 62 -3.96 6.60 -11.19
CA VAL A 62 -3.24 7.79 -11.65
C VAL A 62 -1.73 7.53 -11.71
N SER A 63 -1.17 6.90 -10.69
CA SER A 63 0.23 6.53 -10.59
C SER A 63 0.64 5.61 -11.76
N ARG A 64 -0.10 4.54 -12.02
CA ARG A 64 0.13 3.61 -13.13
C ARG A 64 0.00 4.30 -14.48
N TYR A 65 -1.03 5.12 -14.67
CA TYR A 65 -1.23 5.88 -15.90
C TYR A 65 -0.04 6.82 -16.18
N LYS A 66 0.45 7.54 -15.17
CA LYS A 66 1.63 8.41 -15.33
C LYS A 66 2.89 7.63 -15.68
N ARG A 67 3.10 6.43 -15.14
CA ARG A 67 4.21 5.55 -15.54
C ARG A 67 4.12 5.17 -17.02
N HIS A 68 2.93 4.81 -17.50
CA HIS A 68 2.71 4.51 -18.91
C HIS A 68 2.98 5.70 -19.84
N LEU A 69 2.83 6.93 -19.34
CA LEU A 69 3.21 8.15 -20.05
C LEU A 69 4.70 8.49 -19.97
N GLY A 70 5.53 7.65 -19.36
CA GLY A 70 6.97 7.85 -19.27
C GLY A 70 7.44 8.73 -18.13
N TYR A 71 6.61 8.99 -17.12
CA TYR A 71 7.02 9.70 -15.90
C TYR A 71 7.77 8.78 -14.94
N ASN A 72 8.75 9.36 -14.24
CA ASN A 72 9.32 8.75 -13.05
C ASN A 72 8.42 9.04 -11.85
N VAL A 73 7.60 8.05 -11.48
CA VAL A 73 6.53 8.24 -10.49
C VAL A 73 6.96 7.74 -9.13
N LEU A 74 6.90 8.63 -8.12
CA LEU A 74 6.98 8.27 -6.72
C LEU A 74 5.55 8.19 -6.14
N HIS A 75 5.15 6.99 -5.73
CA HIS A 75 3.88 6.72 -5.05
C HIS A 75 4.18 5.91 -3.77
N PRO A 76 4.54 6.59 -2.67
CA PRO A 76 4.90 5.92 -1.43
C PRO A 76 3.66 5.48 -0.66
N MET A 77 3.79 4.40 0.09
CA MET A 77 2.85 3.97 1.11
C MET A 77 3.59 3.83 2.44
N GLY A 78 2.90 4.14 3.52
CA GLY A 78 3.41 4.02 4.88
C GLY A 78 2.27 3.81 5.86
N TYR A 79 2.58 3.95 7.15
CA TYR A 79 1.60 3.78 8.23
C TYR A 79 1.79 4.90 9.25
N ASP A 80 0.70 5.59 9.57
CA ASP A 80 0.67 6.57 10.66
C ASP A 80 0.61 5.83 12.00
N SER A 81 1.80 5.53 12.53
CA SER A 81 1.96 4.53 13.60
C SER A 81 2.01 5.12 15.02
N PHE A 82 1.99 6.45 15.14
CA PHE A 82 2.07 7.13 16.43
C PHE A 82 0.77 7.85 16.74
N GLY A 83 0.28 7.71 17.96
CA GLY A 83 -0.91 8.43 18.37
C GLY A 83 -1.60 7.89 19.60
N LEU A 84 -2.49 8.69 20.15
CA LEU A 84 -3.26 8.42 21.37
C LEU A 84 -4.03 7.08 21.37
N PRO A 85 -4.65 6.62 20.26
CA PRO A 85 -5.35 5.34 20.27
C PRO A 85 -4.45 4.14 20.58
N ALA A 86 -3.21 4.14 20.07
CA ALA A 86 -2.25 3.06 20.38
C ALA A 86 -1.81 3.09 21.85
N GLU A 87 -1.61 4.29 22.38
CA GLU A 87 -1.23 4.48 23.79
C GLU A 87 -2.36 4.08 24.73
N GLN A 88 -3.60 4.49 24.44
CA GLN A 88 -4.77 4.09 25.23
C GLN A 88 -4.98 2.57 25.22
N TYR A 89 -4.82 1.93 24.08
CA TYR A 89 -4.90 0.48 23.98
C TYR A 89 -3.80 -0.22 24.80
N ALA A 90 -2.59 0.34 24.79
CA ALA A 90 -1.50 -0.16 25.61
C ALA A 90 -1.80 -0.07 27.12
N ILE A 91 -2.37 1.05 27.58
CA ILE A 91 -2.79 1.24 28.96
C ILE A 91 -3.87 0.21 29.37
N GLN A 92 -4.85 -0.02 28.49
CA GLN A 92 -5.97 -0.94 28.74
C GLN A 92 -5.53 -2.41 28.78
N THR A 93 -4.56 -2.77 27.93
CA THR A 93 -4.16 -4.18 27.74
C THR A 93 -2.86 -4.56 28.42
N GLY A 94 -2.10 -3.58 28.92
CA GLY A 94 -0.76 -3.80 29.47
C GLY A 94 0.30 -4.21 28.44
N LYS A 95 0.00 -4.10 27.15
CA LYS A 95 0.93 -4.43 26.06
C LYS A 95 1.66 -3.18 25.57
N HIS A 96 2.93 -3.34 25.23
CA HIS A 96 3.69 -2.22 24.67
C HIS A 96 3.09 -1.75 23.32
N PRO A 97 2.92 -0.43 23.08
CA PRO A 97 2.29 0.08 21.86
C PRO A 97 2.92 -0.44 20.57
N ALA A 98 4.26 -0.56 20.52
CA ALA A 98 4.99 -1.04 19.36
C ALA A 98 4.57 -2.45 18.93
N GLU A 99 4.37 -3.38 19.87
CA GLU A 99 3.99 -4.77 19.57
C GLU A 99 2.65 -4.84 18.84
N THR A 100 1.67 -4.12 19.33
CA THR A 100 0.33 -4.07 18.73
C THR A 100 0.39 -3.37 17.38
N THR A 101 1.12 -2.27 17.28
CA THR A 101 1.28 -1.51 16.04
C THR A 101 1.93 -2.36 14.95
N GLU A 102 2.99 -3.13 15.25
CA GLU A 102 3.63 -4.03 14.28
C GLU A 102 2.69 -5.13 13.79
N LEU A 103 1.90 -5.72 14.68
CA LEU A 103 0.92 -6.73 14.28
C LEU A 103 -0.15 -6.14 13.36
N ASN A 104 -0.63 -4.96 13.67
CA ASN A 104 -1.61 -4.27 12.85
C ASN A 104 -1.03 -3.89 11.48
N ILE A 105 0.19 -3.36 11.43
CA ILE A 105 0.89 -3.06 10.17
C ILE A 105 1.01 -4.32 9.29
N LYS A 106 1.38 -5.46 9.85
CA LYS A 106 1.45 -6.72 9.10
C LYS A 106 0.10 -7.07 8.48
N ARG A 107 -0.99 -6.90 9.22
CA ARG A 107 -2.34 -7.17 8.72
C ARG A 107 -2.73 -6.21 7.60
N TYR A 108 -2.50 -4.91 7.78
CA TYR A 108 -2.75 -3.89 6.75
C TYR A 108 -1.97 -4.19 5.48
N ARG A 109 -0.69 -4.51 5.61
CA ARG A 109 0.16 -4.87 4.48
C ARG A 109 -0.37 -6.06 3.70
N GLN A 110 -0.73 -7.15 4.39
CA GLN A 110 -1.33 -8.31 3.74
C GLN A 110 -2.62 -7.97 2.97
N GLN A 111 -3.42 -7.05 3.48
CA GLN A 111 -4.65 -6.62 2.80
C GLN A 111 -4.35 -5.74 1.58
N LEU A 112 -3.38 -4.83 1.68
CA LEU A 112 -2.93 -3.99 0.55
C LEU A 112 -2.28 -4.85 -0.54
N ASP A 113 -1.44 -5.81 -0.17
CA ASP A 113 -0.81 -6.75 -1.11
C ASP A 113 -1.87 -7.55 -1.89
N ARG A 114 -2.96 -7.96 -1.22
CA ARG A 114 -4.08 -8.65 -1.91
C ARG A 114 -4.81 -7.77 -2.92
N LEU A 115 -4.81 -6.46 -2.71
CA LEU A 115 -5.38 -5.49 -3.67
C LEU A 115 -4.39 -5.15 -4.79
N GLY A 116 -3.13 -5.53 -4.65
CA GLY A 116 -2.09 -5.30 -5.66
C GLY A 116 -1.50 -3.88 -5.61
N PHE A 117 -1.56 -3.22 -4.46
CA PHE A 117 -0.96 -1.90 -4.24
C PHE A 117 0.53 -1.97 -3.96
#